data_f28afde797596fcff8729b72974c6cdb
#
_entry.id   f28afde797596fcff8729b72974c6cdb
#
_cell.length_a   1.000
_cell.length_b   1.000
_cell.length_c   1.000
_cell.angle_alpha   90.00
_cell.angle_beta   90.00
_cell.angle_gamma   90.00
#
_symmetry.space_group_name_H-M   'P 1'
#
loop_
_entity.id
_entity.type
_entity.pdbx_description
1 polymer ?
#
loop_
_entity_poly.entity_id
_entity_poly.type
_entity_poly.pdbx_seq_one_letter_code
_entity_poly.pdbx_strand_id
1 'polypeptide(L)'
;MKEQSFIPPSRMLMGPGPSDVSARVLEAMARPTIGHLDPQFISMMDEIKKLLQYTFITSNELTFAVSAPGMAGMECCFANLVEENDKVIICKNGFFGERMKENVERFGGIPVMVNDCLLYTSPSPRDDSQ
;
A
#
# COMPACT_ATOMS: atom_id res chain seq x y z
N MET A 1 -2.03 -3.91 42.14
CA MET A 1 -2.67 -4.73 41.09
C MET A 1 -1.53 -5.34 40.25
N LYS A 2 -1.51 -6.64 40.00
CA LYS A 2 -0.60 -7.24 39.02
C LYS A 2 -1.22 -6.96 37.64
N GLU A 3 -0.60 -6.09 36.85
CA GLU A 3 -0.97 -5.89 35.48
C GLU A 3 -0.72 -7.21 34.73
N GLN A 4 -1.79 -7.83 34.24
CA GLN A 4 -1.69 -8.99 33.37
C GLN A 4 -1.47 -8.47 31.94
N SER A 5 -0.40 -8.96 31.32
CA SER A 5 -0.14 -8.71 29.90
C SER A 5 -1.33 -9.21 29.06
N PHE A 6 -1.84 -8.38 28.15
CA PHE A 6 -2.92 -8.78 27.25
C PHE A 6 -2.41 -9.82 26.24
N ILE A 7 -3.07 -10.96 26.21
CA ILE A 7 -2.80 -12.01 25.21
C ILE A 7 -3.99 -12.03 24.25
N PRO A 8 -3.80 -11.60 22.99
CA PRO A 8 -4.88 -11.59 22.02
C PRO A 8 -5.32 -13.02 21.67
N PRO A 9 -6.63 -13.26 21.51
CA PRO A 9 -7.12 -14.56 21.04
C PRO A 9 -6.70 -14.78 19.58
N SER A 10 -6.43 -16.03 19.21
CA SER A 10 -6.24 -16.40 17.81
C SER A 10 -7.53 -16.20 17.02
N ARG A 11 -7.47 -15.47 15.92
CA ARG A 11 -8.59 -15.19 15.00
C ARG A 11 -8.11 -15.38 13.57
N MET A 12 -8.96 -15.93 12.73
CA MET A 12 -8.76 -15.93 11.27
C MET A 12 -9.29 -14.61 10.70
N LEU A 13 -8.42 -13.83 10.10
CA LEU A 13 -8.79 -12.51 9.54
C LEU A 13 -9.15 -12.66 8.07
N MET A 14 -10.43 -12.48 7.74
CA MET A 14 -10.98 -12.69 6.40
C MET A 14 -11.42 -11.36 5.73
N GLY A 15 -11.17 -10.23 6.38
CA GLY A 15 -11.52 -8.90 5.87
C GLY A 15 -10.43 -8.29 4.98
N PRO A 16 -10.69 -7.11 4.40
CA PRO A 16 -9.72 -6.37 3.58
C PRO A 16 -8.54 -5.79 4.39
N GLY A 17 -8.59 -5.89 5.70
CA GLY A 17 -7.56 -5.49 6.66
C GLY A 17 -8.13 -5.31 8.06
N PRO A 18 -7.33 -5.56 9.09
CA PRO A 18 -5.98 -6.15 9.03
C PRO A 18 -5.97 -7.60 8.53
N SER A 19 -4.83 -8.07 8.05
CA SER A 19 -4.62 -9.44 7.58
C SER A 19 -3.76 -10.25 8.55
N ASP A 20 -3.87 -11.58 8.46
CA ASP A 20 -3.00 -12.47 9.21
C ASP A 20 -1.54 -12.28 8.78
N VAL A 21 -0.66 -12.15 9.76
CA VAL A 21 0.78 -12.01 9.55
C VAL A 21 1.46 -13.35 9.79
N SER A 22 2.32 -13.78 8.85
CA SER A 22 3.04 -15.05 9.00
C SER A 22 3.95 -15.05 10.22
N ALA A 23 4.11 -16.22 10.86
CA ALA A 23 4.94 -16.38 12.05
C ALA A 23 6.38 -15.89 11.81
N ARG A 24 6.96 -16.15 10.64
CA ARG A 24 8.31 -15.66 10.26
C ARG A 24 8.43 -14.14 10.33
N VAL A 25 7.39 -13.40 9.91
CA VAL A 25 7.40 -11.93 9.97
C VAL A 25 7.28 -11.46 11.41
N LEU A 26 6.38 -12.06 12.21
CA LEU A 26 6.23 -11.72 13.62
C LEU A 26 7.52 -11.97 14.42
N GLU A 27 8.21 -13.10 14.17
CA GLU A 27 9.51 -13.41 14.75
C GLU A 27 10.58 -12.39 14.34
N ALA A 28 10.60 -11.96 13.09
CA ALA A 28 11.53 -10.95 12.62
C ALA A 28 11.28 -9.58 13.28
N MET A 29 10.01 -9.21 13.47
CA MET A 29 9.63 -7.96 14.14
C MET A 29 9.98 -7.95 15.63
N ALA A 30 10.12 -9.13 16.27
CA ALA A 30 10.50 -9.26 17.67
C ALA A 30 12.03 -9.24 17.92
N ARG A 31 12.85 -9.11 16.86
CA ARG A 31 14.32 -9.06 16.99
C ARG A 31 14.80 -7.73 17.58
N PRO A 32 16.01 -7.71 18.17
CA PRO A 32 16.61 -6.47 18.66
C PRO A 32 16.69 -5.39 17.59
N THR A 33 16.44 -4.15 18.00
CA THR A 33 16.58 -2.97 17.14
C THR A 33 18.06 -2.65 16.93
N ILE A 34 18.43 -2.32 15.68
CA ILE A 34 19.76 -1.84 15.31
C ILE A 34 19.67 -0.39 14.79
N GLY A 35 20.79 0.32 14.87
CA GLY A 35 20.85 1.73 14.44
C GLY A 35 20.72 1.87 12.93
N HIS A 36 20.12 2.97 12.47
CA HIS A 36 19.91 3.23 11.04
C HIS A 36 21.21 3.49 10.24
N LEU A 37 22.33 3.80 10.93
CA LEU A 37 23.65 3.93 10.32
C LEU A 37 24.53 2.67 10.53
N ASP A 38 23.98 1.63 11.15
CA ASP A 38 24.69 0.36 11.31
C ASP A 38 24.96 -0.26 9.93
N PRO A 39 26.20 -0.72 9.63
CA PRO A 39 26.51 -1.33 8.35
C PRO A 39 25.61 -2.54 8.00
N GLN A 40 25.17 -3.30 9.01
CA GLN A 40 24.23 -4.42 8.78
C GLN A 40 22.85 -3.94 8.39
N PHE A 41 22.39 -2.82 8.98
CA PHE A 41 21.13 -2.21 8.58
C PHE A 41 21.19 -1.68 7.15
N ILE A 42 22.27 -0.99 6.78
CA ILE A 42 22.48 -0.48 5.42
C ILE A 42 22.49 -1.63 4.41
N SER A 43 23.22 -2.70 4.70
CA SER A 43 23.25 -3.91 3.84
C SER A 43 21.86 -4.54 3.69
N MET A 44 21.09 -4.62 4.76
CA MET A 44 19.71 -5.12 4.73
C MET A 44 18.81 -4.23 3.86
N MET A 45 18.94 -2.90 3.92
CA MET A 45 18.17 -1.98 3.08
C MET A 45 18.53 -2.11 1.61
N ASP A 46 19.80 -2.33 1.27
CA ASP A 46 20.24 -2.61 -0.10
C ASP A 46 19.67 -3.94 -0.64
N GLU A 47 19.58 -4.95 0.21
CA GLU A 47 18.94 -6.22 -0.14
C GLU A 47 17.43 -6.03 -0.37
N ILE A 48 16.74 -5.31 0.50
CA ILE A 48 15.31 -4.97 0.35
C ILE A 48 15.08 -4.24 -0.96
N LYS A 49 15.93 -3.25 -1.31
CA LYS A 49 15.85 -2.54 -2.59
C LYS A 49 15.91 -3.50 -3.77
N LYS A 50 16.88 -4.43 -3.79
CA LYS A 50 17.01 -5.43 -4.85
C LYS A 50 15.79 -6.36 -4.95
N LEU A 51 15.25 -6.78 -3.82
CA LEU A 51 14.04 -7.61 -3.78
C LEU A 51 12.81 -6.86 -4.30
N LEU A 52 12.67 -5.57 -3.98
CA LEU A 52 11.61 -4.71 -4.50
C LEU A 52 11.78 -4.50 -6.01
N GLN A 53 12.99 -4.21 -6.49
CA GLN A 53 13.27 -4.09 -7.92
C GLN A 53 12.93 -5.38 -8.68
N TYR A 54 13.25 -6.54 -8.12
CA TYR A 54 12.87 -7.83 -8.67
C TYR A 54 11.35 -8.01 -8.72
N THR A 55 10.66 -7.69 -7.62
CA THR A 55 9.20 -7.86 -7.50
C THR A 55 8.44 -6.96 -8.48
N PHE A 56 8.88 -5.73 -8.65
CA PHE A 56 8.26 -4.74 -9.55
C PHE A 56 8.84 -4.75 -10.97
N ILE A 57 9.78 -5.65 -11.26
CA ILE A 57 10.43 -5.78 -12.58
C ILE A 57 10.98 -4.42 -13.05
N THR A 58 11.72 -3.74 -12.18
CA THR A 58 12.26 -2.41 -12.45
C THR A 58 13.75 -2.32 -12.14
N SER A 59 14.46 -1.48 -12.88
CA SER A 59 15.86 -1.10 -12.60
C SER A 59 15.98 0.29 -11.98
N ASN A 60 14.86 0.90 -11.59
CA ASN A 60 14.84 2.25 -11.04
C ASN A 60 15.65 2.31 -9.74
N GLU A 61 16.63 3.23 -9.68
CA GLU A 61 17.47 3.43 -8.50
C GLU A 61 16.69 3.95 -7.29
N LEU A 62 15.63 4.73 -7.49
CA LEU A 62 14.73 5.21 -6.45
C LEU A 62 13.63 4.18 -6.16
N THR A 63 14.03 2.99 -5.71
CA THR A 63 13.12 1.92 -5.27
C THR A 63 13.30 1.68 -3.79
N PHE A 64 12.28 1.99 -2.99
CA PHE A 64 12.32 1.85 -1.54
C PHE A 64 10.93 1.69 -0.94
N ALA A 65 10.88 1.17 0.29
CA ALA A 65 9.65 1.05 1.05
C ALA A 65 9.35 2.36 1.82
N VAL A 66 8.11 2.85 1.74
CA VAL A 66 7.64 3.97 2.55
C VAL A 66 7.05 3.42 3.85
N SER A 67 7.57 3.87 4.98
CA SER A 67 7.09 3.46 6.31
C SER A 67 5.80 4.20 6.67
N ALA A 68 4.67 3.72 6.15
CA ALA A 68 3.36 4.32 6.36
C ALA A 68 2.23 3.33 5.98
N PRO A 69 0.95 3.64 6.31
CA PRO A 69 -0.20 2.93 5.76
C PRO A 69 -0.26 3.02 4.24
N GLY A 70 -0.96 2.06 3.58
CA GLY A 70 -1.15 2.04 2.13
C GLY A 70 -1.74 3.33 1.55
N MET A 71 -2.53 4.08 2.32
CA MET A 71 -3.05 5.40 1.93
C MET A 71 -1.94 6.43 1.68
N ALA A 72 -0.84 6.40 2.45
CA ALA A 72 0.29 7.28 2.21
C ALA A 72 1.05 6.90 0.91
N GLY A 73 1.10 5.61 0.57
CA GLY A 73 1.61 5.16 -0.72
C GLY A 73 0.77 5.68 -1.88
N MET A 74 -0.56 5.63 -1.74
CA MET A 74 -1.50 6.19 -2.71
C MET A 74 -1.31 7.70 -2.87
N GLU A 75 -1.21 8.45 -1.77
CA GLU A 75 -0.95 9.90 -1.80
C GLU A 75 0.40 10.22 -2.43
N CYS A 76 1.43 9.43 -2.15
CA CYS A 76 2.75 9.56 -2.77
C CYS A 76 2.68 9.42 -4.30
N CYS A 77 1.88 8.50 -4.82
CA CYS A 77 1.66 8.36 -6.26
C CYS A 77 1.03 9.63 -6.86
N PHE A 78 -0.02 10.15 -6.25
CA PHE A 78 -0.68 11.38 -6.75
C PHE A 78 0.23 12.59 -6.66
N ALA A 79 0.97 12.75 -5.54
CA ALA A 79 1.90 13.85 -5.35
C ALA A 79 3.05 13.89 -6.39
N ASN A 80 3.41 12.73 -6.93
CA ASN A 80 4.51 12.64 -7.89
C ASN A 80 4.06 12.59 -9.36
N LEU A 81 2.79 12.27 -9.62
CA LEU A 81 2.31 12.02 -10.99
C LEU A 81 1.25 13.01 -11.48
N VAL A 82 0.60 13.74 -10.56
CA VAL A 82 -0.48 14.68 -10.92
C VAL A 82 0.05 16.11 -10.88
N GLU A 83 -0.07 16.79 -12.00
CA GLU A 83 0.22 18.22 -12.13
C GLU A 83 -1.08 19.03 -12.15
N GLU A 84 -0.97 20.33 -11.98
CA GLU A 84 -2.10 21.24 -11.98
C GLU A 84 -2.87 21.16 -13.34
N ASN A 85 -4.19 20.98 -13.26
CA ASN A 85 -5.11 20.79 -14.39
C ASN A 85 -5.02 19.45 -15.13
N ASP A 86 -4.22 18.50 -14.67
CA ASP A 86 -4.24 17.15 -15.22
C ASP A 86 -5.59 16.48 -15.02
N LYS A 87 -6.10 15.82 -16.08
CA LYS A 87 -7.29 14.99 -16.01
C LYS A 87 -6.96 13.58 -15.58
N VAL A 88 -7.45 13.18 -14.43
CA VAL A 88 -7.19 11.86 -13.85
C VAL A 88 -8.48 11.04 -13.81
N ILE A 89 -8.51 9.92 -14.51
CA ILE A 89 -9.64 8.98 -14.47
C ILE A 89 -9.58 8.21 -13.16
N ILE A 90 -10.70 8.20 -12.44
CA ILE A 90 -10.84 7.49 -11.16
C ILE A 90 -12.02 6.51 -11.28
N CYS A 91 -11.70 5.22 -11.28
CA CYS A 91 -12.69 4.15 -11.18
C CYS A 91 -13.12 4.02 -9.71
N LYS A 92 -14.27 4.61 -9.37
CA LYS A 92 -14.77 4.64 -7.99
C LYS A 92 -15.67 3.45 -7.73
N ASN A 93 -15.20 2.58 -6.81
CA ASN A 93 -15.99 1.49 -6.27
C ASN A 93 -15.88 1.46 -4.73
N GLY A 94 -16.31 2.52 -4.06
CA GLY A 94 -16.31 2.65 -2.62
C GLY A 94 -15.38 3.74 -2.07
N PHE A 95 -15.02 3.60 -0.79
CA PHE A 95 -14.33 4.63 0.00
C PHE A 95 -12.97 5.05 -0.58
N PHE A 96 -12.14 4.11 -1.02
CA PHE A 96 -10.81 4.44 -1.53
C PHE A 96 -10.86 5.22 -2.84
N GLY A 97 -11.88 4.98 -3.69
CA GLY A 97 -12.11 5.81 -4.88
C GLY A 97 -12.43 7.26 -4.54
N GLU A 98 -13.18 7.50 -3.46
CA GLU A 98 -13.43 8.88 -2.98
C GLU A 98 -12.15 9.54 -2.48
N ARG A 99 -11.31 8.80 -1.75
CA ARG A 99 -10.00 9.32 -1.30
C ARG A 99 -9.06 9.62 -2.46
N MET A 100 -9.09 8.83 -3.53
CA MET A 100 -8.33 9.12 -4.76
C MET A 100 -8.79 10.43 -5.40
N LYS A 101 -10.11 10.67 -5.47
CA LYS A 101 -10.68 11.92 -5.94
C LYS A 101 -10.17 13.13 -5.14
N GLU A 102 -10.27 13.04 -3.79
CA GLU A 102 -9.77 14.10 -2.90
C GLU A 102 -8.27 14.38 -3.11
N ASN A 103 -7.47 13.34 -3.31
CA ASN A 103 -6.03 13.51 -3.55
C ASN A 103 -5.78 14.23 -4.89
N VAL A 104 -6.46 13.85 -5.98
CA VAL A 104 -6.34 14.53 -7.27
C VAL A 104 -6.68 16.01 -7.12
N GLU A 105 -7.79 16.34 -6.46
CA GLU A 105 -8.22 17.73 -6.23
C GLU A 105 -7.20 18.52 -5.40
N ARG A 106 -6.60 17.89 -4.37
CA ARG A 106 -5.55 18.52 -3.53
C ARG A 106 -4.29 18.88 -4.29
N PHE A 107 -3.93 18.07 -5.29
CA PHE A 107 -2.77 18.33 -6.14
C PHE A 107 -3.10 19.17 -7.38
N GLY A 108 -4.31 19.75 -7.43
CA GLY A 108 -4.71 20.66 -8.50
C GLY A 108 -5.16 19.96 -9.77
N GLY A 109 -5.29 18.65 -9.77
CA GLY A 109 -5.81 17.87 -10.89
C GLY A 109 -7.34 17.91 -10.98
N ILE A 110 -7.88 17.47 -12.10
CA ILE A 110 -9.31 17.40 -12.41
C ILE A 110 -9.74 15.93 -12.40
N PRO A 111 -10.49 15.47 -11.37
CA PRO A 111 -10.92 14.09 -11.31
C PRO A 111 -12.04 13.81 -12.33
N VAL A 112 -11.86 12.82 -13.18
CA VAL A 112 -12.87 12.28 -14.08
C VAL A 112 -13.40 10.99 -13.47
N MET A 113 -14.60 11.04 -12.92
CA MET A 113 -15.18 9.94 -12.13
C MET A 113 -15.85 8.90 -13.03
N VAL A 114 -15.45 7.64 -12.88
CA VAL A 114 -16.18 6.47 -13.37
C VAL A 114 -16.75 5.76 -12.13
N ASN A 115 -18.07 5.78 -11.97
CA ASN A 115 -18.73 5.24 -10.81
C ASN A 115 -19.26 3.84 -11.11
N ASP A 116 -18.81 2.85 -10.32
CA ASP A 116 -19.32 1.49 -10.33
C ASP A 116 -20.14 1.20 -9.07
N CYS A 117 -21.16 0.34 -9.20
CA CYS A 117 -21.89 -0.16 -8.05
C CYS A 117 -21.05 -1.21 -7.32
N LEU A 118 -21.14 -1.27 -5.99
CA LEU A 118 -20.46 -2.29 -5.18
C LEU A 118 -20.83 -3.74 -5.56
N LEU A 119 -21.99 -3.95 -6.20
CA LEU A 119 -22.47 -5.26 -6.63
C LEU A 119 -22.15 -5.55 -8.10
N TYR A 120 -21.60 -4.60 -8.82
CA TYR A 120 -21.30 -4.72 -10.24
C TYR A 120 -19.88 -4.22 -10.50
N THR A 121 -19.04 -5.09 -11.00
CA THR A 121 -17.67 -4.73 -11.42
C THR A 121 -17.64 -4.43 -12.91
N SER A 122 -16.77 -3.52 -13.33
CA SER A 122 -16.54 -3.26 -14.75
C SER A 122 -16.17 -4.57 -15.46
N PRO A 123 -16.76 -4.88 -16.63
CA PRO A 123 -16.46 -6.12 -17.34
C PRO A 123 -14.97 -6.21 -17.65
N SER A 124 -14.38 -7.32 -17.27
CA SER A 124 -13.00 -7.65 -17.61
C SER A 124 -12.95 -8.29 -19.00
N PRO A 125 -11.89 -8.09 -19.79
CA PRO A 125 -11.70 -8.84 -21.04
C PRO A 125 -11.75 -10.36 -20.90
N ARG A 126 -11.66 -10.89 -19.67
CA ARG A 126 -11.83 -12.32 -19.37
C ARG A 126 -13.30 -12.75 -19.22
N ASP A 127 -14.20 -11.78 -18.97
CA ASP A 127 -15.62 -12.08 -18.75
C ASP A 127 -16.37 -12.23 -20.09
N ASP A 128 -15.77 -11.76 -21.21
CA ASP A 128 -16.35 -11.84 -22.56
C ASP A 128 -16.14 -13.21 -23.23
N SER A 129 -15.59 -14.19 -22.51
CA SER A 129 -15.28 -15.53 -23.05
C SER A 129 -16.34 -16.61 -22.70
N GLN A 130 -17.60 -16.22 -22.45
CA GLN A 130 -18.73 -17.16 -22.31
C GLN A 130 -19.67 -17.11 -23.49
#